data_6147d0cbe1afe7c7c0f0a7d909385da8
#
_entry.id   6147d0cbe1afe7c7c0f0a7d909385da8
#
_cell.length_a   1.000
_cell.length_b   1.000
_cell.length_c   1.000
_cell.angle_alpha   90.00
_cell.angle_beta   90.00
_cell.angle_gamma   90.00
#
_symmetry.space_group_name_H-M   'P 1'
#
loop_
_entity.id
_entity.type
_entity.pdbx_description
1 polymer ?
#
loop_
_entity_poly.entity_id
_entity_poly.type
_entity_poly.pdbx_seq_one_letter_code
_entity_poly.pdbx_strand_id
1 'polypeptide(L)'
;MLIDPGHSPKSPGTIGCNGKHEYLYNDALAKAVAAFLKRKNIPTDLTRLNNENISLIERAQKSNENCLLLSLHHDSVQPQFLYSKSNIRGYCSKKAKGFSIFVSRKNPHYNESVRYAEALGTALLKRGLIPTLHHAEPITGENREILMPDKGIYIYDELTILKNAKSPALLLEAAVIVHPQEALISDTDEYRRIISEAVYEMLVNVK
;
A
#
# COMPACT_ATOMS: atom_id res chain seq x y z
N MET A 1 -9.32 -11.48 7.08
CA MET A 1 -8.49 -10.47 6.40
C MET A 1 -9.01 -10.28 4.98
N LEU A 2 -9.24 -9.05 4.54
CA LEU A 2 -9.56 -8.73 3.15
C LEU A 2 -8.41 -7.92 2.57
N ILE A 3 -7.78 -8.41 1.51
CA ILE A 3 -6.67 -7.74 0.83
C ILE A 3 -7.21 -7.12 -0.45
N ASP A 4 -6.88 -5.87 -0.66
CA ASP A 4 -7.27 -5.09 -1.81
C ASP A 4 -6.05 -4.78 -2.69
N PRO A 5 -5.83 -5.50 -3.80
CA PRO A 5 -4.80 -5.10 -4.74
C PRO A 5 -5.19 -3.80 -5.43
N GLY A 6 -4.39 -2.74 -5.23
CA GLY A 6 -4.61 -1.43 -5.83
C GLY A 6 -4.63 -1.46 -7.34
N HIS A 7 -5.33 -0.52 -7.95
CA HIS A 7 -5.42 -0.36 -9.41
C HIS A 7 -6.03 -1.58 -10.16
N SER A 8 -5.93 -1.57 -11.47
CA SER A 8 -6.41 -2.63 -12.37
C SER A 8 -5.87 -2.37 -13.79
N PRO A 9 -5.99 -3.30 -14.75
CA PRO A 9 -5.56 -3.05 -16.13
C PRO A 9 -6.19 -1.82 -16.80
N LYS A 10 -7.44 -1.46 -16.44
CA LYS A 10 -8.10 -0.25 -16.96
C LYS A 10 -7.65 1.05 -16.28
N SER A 11 -7.14 0.96 -15.06
CA SER A 11 -6.61 2.09 -14.29
C SER A 11 -5.29 1.66 -13.67
N PRO A 12 -4.19 1.59 -14.47
CA PRO A 12 -3.00 0.81 -14.15
C PRO A 12 -2.10 1.41 -13.06
N GLY A 13 -2.42 2.61 -12.57
CA GLY A 13 -1.55 3.34 -11.65
C GLY A 13 -0.32 3.90 -12.35
N THR A 14 0.72 4.17 -11.60
CA THR A 14 1.99 4.68 -12.13
C THR A 14 2.78 3.61 -12.90
N ILE A 15 3.78 4.05 -13.65
CA ILE A 15 4.74 3.16 -14.30
C ILE A 15 6.07 3.26 -13.55
N GLY A 16 6.52 2.16 -13.01
CA GLY A 16 7.79 2.06 -12.29
C GLY A 16 9.00 2.36 -13.16
N CYS A 17 10.12 2.68 -12.53
CA CYS A 17 11.37 3.01 -13.22
C CYS A 17 11.95 1.83 -14.04
N ASN A 18 11.38 0.64 -13.96
CA ASN A 18 11.69 -0.52 -14.82
C ASN A 18 10.66 -0.74 -15.94
N GLY A 19 9.68 0.18 -16.11
CA GLY A 19 8.64 0.09 -17.16
C GLY A 19 7.42 -0.76 -16.81
N LYS A 20 7.36 -1.33 -15.61
CA LYS A 20 6.24 -2.16 -15.15
C LYS A 20 5.16 -1.30 -14.51
N HIS A 21 3.89 -1.55 -14.84
CA HIS A 21 2.75 -0.86 -14.25
C HIS A 21 2.52 -1.24 -12.79
N GLU A 22 2.07 -0.29 -11.98
CA GLU A 22 1.84 -0.44 -10.55
C GLU A 22 0.88 -1.60 -10.23
N TYR A 23 -0.24 -1.75 -10.95
CA TYR A 23 -1.18 -2.84 -10.67
C TYR A 23 -0.55 -4.23 -10.71
N LEU A 24 0.51 -4.42 -11.49
CA LEU A 24 1.23 -5.70 -11.58
C LEU A 24 2.05 -5.99 -10.31
N TYR A 25 2.63 -4.96 -9.69
CA TYR A 25 3.28 -5.08 -8.39
C TYR A 25 2.24 -5.38 -7.31
N ASN A 26 1.13 -4.63 -7.32
CA ASN A 26 0.05 -4.76 -6.34
C ASN A 26 -0.58 -6.16 -6.39
N ASP A 27 -0.84 -6.70 -7.58
CA ASP A 27 -1.36 -8.06 -7.78
C ASP A 27 -0.39 -9.12 -7.27
N ALA A 28 0.89 -9.00 -7.58
CA ALA A 28 1.92 -9.93 -7.13
C ALA A 28 2.07 -9.93 -5.61
N LEU A 29 2.10 -8.73 -5.00
CA LEU A 29 2.20 -8.57 -3.56
C LEU A 29 0.95 -9.11 -2.85
N ALA A 30 -0.26 -8.76 -3.32
CA ALA A 30 -1.51 -9.21 -2.73
C ALA A 30 -1.64 -10.74 -2.75
N LYS A 31 -1.27 -11.39 -3.85
CA LYS A 31 -1.23 -12.86 -3.96
C LYS A 31 -0.23 -13.48 -2.98
N ALA A 32 0.95 -12.90 -2.84
CA ALA A 32 1.98 -13.39 -1.93
C ALA A 32 1.53 -13.28 -0.47
N VAL A 33 0.98 -12.12 -0.06
CA VAL A 33 0.44 -11.89 1.28
C VAL A 33 -0.72 -12.85 1.57
N ALA A 34 -1.68 -12.98 0.65
CA ALA A 34 -2.83 -13.88 0.84
C ALA A 34 -2.38 -15.35 0.98
N ALA A 35 -1.46 -15.81 0.14
CA ALA A 35 -0.92 -17.17 0.22
C ALA A 35 -0.15 -17.39 1.53
N PHE A 36 0.63 -16.39 1.98
CA PHE A 36 1.37 -16.48 3.25
C PHE A 36 0.41 -16.57 4.44
N LEU A 37 -0.61 -15.71 4.51
CA LEU A 37 -1.59 -15.70 5.59
C LEU A 37 -2.41 -16.99 5.65
N LYS A 38 -2.83 -17.53 4.50
CA LYS A 38 -3.53 -18.82 4.43
C LYS A 38 -2.68 -19.97 4.99
N ARG A 39 -1.37 -20.01 4.71
CA ARG A 39 -0.45 -20.99 5.33
C ARG A 39 -0.31 -20.81 6.85
N LYS A 40 -0.60 -19.62 7.38
CA LYS A 40 -0.65 -19.33 8.82
C LYS A 40 -2.05 -19.51 9.42
N ASN A 41 -2.96 -20.14 8.70
CA ASN A 41 -4.37 -20.37 9.09
C ASN A 41 -5.16 -19.08 9.36
N ILE A 42 -4.78 -17.97 8.70
CA ILE A 42 -5.56 -16.72 8.74
C ILE A 42 -6.50 -16.71 7.53
N PRO A 43 -7.84 -16.73 7.75
CA PRO A 43 -8.81 -16.60 6.66
C PRO A 43 -8.57 -15.31 5.89
N THR A 44 -8.37 -15.42 4.57
CA THR A 44 -7.96 -14.28 3.74
C THR A 44 -8.59 -14.36 2.36
N ASP A 45 -9.21 -13.25 1.94
CA ASP A 45 -9.82 -13.08 0.63
C ASP A 45 -9.24 -11.85 -0.08
N LEU A 46 -9.45 -11.77 -1.40
CA LEU A 46 -9.06 -10.64 -2.24
C LEU A 46 -10.32 -9.88 -2.69
N THR A 47 -10.25 -8.54 -2.76
CA THR A 47 -11.35 -7.72 -3.29
C THR A 47 -11.57 -7.93 -4.77
N ARG A 48 -10.52 -8.25 -5.52
CA ARG A 48 -10.57 -8.61 -6.94
C ARG A 48 -9.55 -9.71 -7.27
N LEU A 49 -9.82 -10.45 -8.31
CA LEU A 49 -8.93 -11.47 -8.86
C LEU A 49 -8.37 -11.00 -10.20
N ASN A 50 -7.07 -11.20 -10.40
CA ASN A 50 -6.39 -10.96 -11.69
C ASN A 50 -6.80 -9.64 -12.38
N ASN A 51 -7.31 -9.74 -13.60
CA ASN A 51 -7.65 -8.63 -14.49
C ASN A 51 -9.06 -8.04 -14.28
N GLU A 52 -9.72 -8.34 -13.16
CA GLU A 52 -11.04 -7.77 -12.87
C GLU A 52 -10.95 -6.26 -12.67
N ASN A 53 -11.94 -5.56 -13.22
CA ASN A 53 -12.10 -4.12 -13.07
C ASN A 53 -13.31 -3.85 -12.18
N ILE A 54 -13.08 -3.79 -10.89
CA ILE A 54 -14.09 -3.51 -9.87
C ILE A 54 -13.87 -2.08 -9.38
N SER A 55 -14.95 -1.32 -9.21
CA SER A 55 -14.87 0.06 -8.74
C SER A 55 -14.36 0.14 -7.29
N LEU A 56 -13.78 1.29 -6.91
CA LEU A 56 -13.27 1.51 -5.56
C LEU A 56 -14.37 1.35 -4.49
N ILE A 57 -15.59 1.77 -4.80
CA ILE A 57 -16.73 1.63 -3.88
C ILE A 57 -17.10 0.16 -3.70
N GLU A 58 -17.24 -0.60 -4.78
CA GLU A 58 -17.53 -2.03 -4.72
C GLU A 58 -16.44 -2.80 -3.98
N ARG A 59 -15.16 -2.45 -4.19
CA ARG A 59 -14.03 -3.05 -3.47
C ARG A 59 -14.12 -2.76 -1.97
N ALA A 60 -14.40 -1.52 -1.58
CA ALA A 60 -14.61 -1.14 -0.18
C ALA A 60 -15.81 -1.87 0.46
N GLN A 61 -16.92 -2.00 -0.29
CA GLN A 61 -18.15 -2.67 0.18
C GLN A 61 -18.03 -4.18 0.37
N LYS A 62 -16.99 -4.84 -0.17
CA LYS A 62 -16.67 -6.23 0.14
C LYS A 62 -16.18 -6.42 1.58
N SER A 63 -15.76 -5.34 2.26
CA SER A 63 -15.43 -5.39 3.68
C SER A 63 -16.68 -5.55 4.56
N ASN A 64 -16.52 -6.20 5.70
CA ASN A 64 -17.55 -6.36 6.72
C ASN A 64 -16.92 -6.18 8.11
N GLU A 65 -17.73 -6.00 9.14
CA GLU A 65 -17.30 -5.69 10.50
C GLU A 65 -16.31 -6.73 11.11
N ASN A 66 -16.30 -7.93 10.60
CA ASN A 66 -15.45 -9.04 11.10
C ASN A 66 -14.12 -9.17 10.34
N CYS A 67 -13.74 -8.21 9.50
CA CYS A 67 -12.49 -8.25 8.76
C CYS A 67 -11.64 -6.99 8.98
N LEU A 68 -10.40 -7.04 8.56
CA LEU A 68 -9.52 -5.89 8.33
C LEU A 68 -9.33 -5.77 6.82
N LEU A 69 -9.53 -4.57 6.26
CA LEU A 69 -9.21 -4.25 4.87
C LEU A 69 -7.80 -3.68 4.79
N LEU A 70 -6.92 -4.33 4.03
CA LEU A 70 -5.59 -3.82 3.67
C LEU A 70 -5.52 -3.60 2.17
N SER A 71 -5.47 -2.34 1.73
CA SER A 71 -5.20 -1.97 0.35
C SER A 71 -3.70 -1.90 0.12
N LEU A 72 -3.21 -2.59 -0.91
CA LEU A 72 -1.79 -2.71 -1.26
C LEU A 72 -1.51 -1.96 -2.55
N HIS A 73 -0.60 -1.01 -2.47
CA HIS A 73 -0.18 -0.11 -3.51
C HIS A 73 1.34 0.00 -3.60
N HIS A 74 1.80 0.65 -4.67
CA HIS A 74 3.18 1.09 -4.82
C HIS A 74 3.18 2.52 -5.35
N ASP A 75 4.01 3.34 -4.74
CA ASP A 75 3.96 4.78 -4.81
C ASP A 75 4.71 5.38 -6.00
N SER A 76 4.46 6.66 -6.22
CA SER A 76 5.15 7.56 -7.13
C SER A 76 5.51 8.86 -6.40
N VAL A 77 6.04 9.82 -7.14
CA VAL A 77 6.24 11.20 -6.69
C VAL A 77 5.55 12.16 -7.64
N GLN A 78 5.42 13.42 -7.23
CA GLN A 78 4.82 14.46 -8.05
C GLN A 78 5.56 14.64 -9.38
N PRO A 79 4.86 14.97 -10.49
CA PRO A 79 5.41 15.01 -11.85
C PRO A 79 6.67 15.86 -12.00
N GLN A 80 6.82 16.95 -11.25
CA GLN A 80 8.00 17.83 -11.32
C GLN A 80 9.30 17.15 -10.86
N PHE A 81 9.23 16.03 -10.17
CA PHE A 81 10.40 15.26 -9.72
C PHE A 81 10.70 14.04 -10.59
N LEU A 82 9.92 13.85 -11.64
CA LEU A 82 10.08 12.73 -12.57
C LEU A 82 11.02 13.11 -13.73
N TYR A 83 11.87 12.19 -14.11
CA TYR A 83 12.70 12.31 -15.32
C TYR A 83 12.54 11.05 -16.20
N SER A 84 12.61 11.25 -17.52
CA SER A 84 12.59 10.15 -18.48
C SER A 84 13.98 9.51 -18.60
N LYS A 85 14.01 8.22 -18.88
CA LYS A 85 15.23 7.46 -19.15
C LYS A 85 15.13 6.84 -20.56
N SER A 86 16.12 7.08 -21.40
CA SER A 86 16.08 6.83 -22.86
C SER A 86 15.69 5.40 -23.28
N ASN A 87 15.87 4.40 -22.41
CA ASN A 87 15.64 2.99 -22.74
C ASN A 87 14.52 2.34 -21.94
N ILE A 88 13.70 3.12 -21.23
CA ILE A 88 12.63 2.61 -20.36
C ILE A 88 11.33 3.34 -20.69
N ARG A 89 10.25 2.58 -20.88
CA ARG A 89 8.90 3.13 -20.99
C ARG A 89 8.39 3.45 -19.59
N GLY A 90 8.69 4.65 -19.08
CA GLY A 90 8.28 5.09 -17.75
C GLY A 90 9.13 6.26 -17.28
N TYR A 91 8.89 6.67 -16.05
CA TYR A 91 9.59 7.78 -15.41
C TYR A 91 10.34 7.27 -14.19
N CYS A 92 11.47 7.92 -13.90
CA CYS A 92 12.26 7.63 -12.72
C CYS A 92 12.36 8.86 -11.82
N SER A 93 12.64 8.64 -10.54
CA SER A 93 12.92 9.68 -9.57
C SER A 93 13.86 9.17 -8.49
N LYS A 94 14.66 10.06 -7.92
CA LYS A 94 15.44 9.80 -6.69
C LYS A 94 14.90 10.61 -5.50
N LYS A 95 13.73 11.26 -5.68
CA LYS A 95 13.15 12.20 -4.70
C LYS A 95 12.71 11.49 -3.42
N ALA A 96 12.11 10.31 -3.54
CA ALA A 96 11.59 9.55 -2.41
C ALA A 96 11.88 8.06 -2.55
N LYS A 97 11.94 7.37 -1.42
CA LYS A 97 12.01 5.91 -1.29
C LYS A 97 11.44 5.48 0.05
N GLY A 98 11.02 4.22 0.16
CA GLY A 98 10.45 3.65 1.37
C GLY A 98 8.94 3.49 1.31
N PHE A 99 8.34 3.10 2.42
CA PHE A 99 6.91 2.85 2.54
C PHE A 99 6.15 4.04 3.16
N SER A 100 4.84 4.10 2.91
CA SER A 100 3.90 4.94 3.65
C SER A 100 2.60 4.18 3.93
N ILE A 101 1.92 4.54 5.02
CA ILE A 101 0.66 3.94 5.45
C ILE A 101 -0.37 5.05 5.59
N PHE A 102 -1.55 4.83 5.01
CA PHE A 102 -2.65 5.80 5.08
C PHE A 102 -3.83 5.23 5.85
N VAL A 103 -4.43 6.09 6.67
CA VAL A 103 -5.70 5.88 7.35
C VAL A 103 -6.65 7.06 7.08
N SER A 104 -7.95 6.87 7.29
CA SER A 104 -8.95 7.92 7.09
C SER A 104 -9.79 8.11 8.34
N ARG A 105 -9.94 9.35 8.81
CA ARG A 105 -10.87 9.72 9.90
C ARG A 105 -12.33 9.50 9.52
N LYS A 106 -12.62 9.46 8.20
CA LYS A 106 -13.97 9.18 7.67
C LYS A 106 -14.34 7.69 7.73
N ASN A 107 -13.37 6.80 8.06
CA ASN A 107 -13.67 5.40 8.29
C ASN A 107 -14.36 5.24 9.66
N PRO A 108 -15.49 4.51 9.76
CA PRO A 108 -16.19 4.30 11.03
C PRO A 108 -15.36 3.61 12.11
N HIS A 109 -14.33 2.86 11.71
CA HIS A 109 -13.38 2.15 12.57
C HIS A 109 -11.99 2.82 12.60
N TYR A 110 -11.95 4.15 12.59
CA TYR A 110 -10.70 4.92 12.51
C TYR A 110 -9.68 4.53 13.59
N ASN A 111 -10.10 4.46 14.85
CA ASN A 111 -9.19 4.16 15.96
C ASN A 111 -8.54 2.77 15.83
N GLU A 112 -9.30 1.77 15.37
CA GLU A 112 -8.80 0.44 15.10
C GLU A 112 -7.86 0.45 13.90
N SER A 113 -8.20 1.20 12.84
CA SER A 113 -7.34 1.39 11.66
C SER A 113 -5.97 1.96 12.05
N VAL A 114 -5.94 2.94 12.95
CA VAL A 114 -4.69 3.52 13.49
C VAL A 114 -3.87 2.48 14.24
N ARG A 115 -4.51 1.65 15.10
CA ARG A 115 -3.80 0.58 15.83
C ARG A 115 -3.15 -0.44 14.89
N TYR A 116 -3.87 -0.85 13.83
CA TYR A 116 -3.31 -1.73 12.80
C TYR A 116 -2.19 -1.05 12.01
N ALA A 117 -2.36 0.22 11.64
CA ALA A 117 -1.32 0.98 10.93
C ALA A 117 -0.04 1.10 11.77
N GLU A 118 -0.16 1.40 13.06
CA GLU A 118 0.97 1.46 13.98
C GLU A 118 1.70 0.12 14.11
N ALA A 119 0.97 -0.97 14.28
CA ALA A 119 1.54 -2.31 14.35
C ALA A 119 2.25 -2.70 13.04
N LEU A 120 1.65 -2.37 11.88
CA LEU A 120 2.26 -2.62 10.57
C LEU A 120 3.55 -1.80 10.40
N GLY A 121 3.52 -0.50 10.68
CA GLY A 121 4.70 0.36 10.60
C GLY A 121 5.84 -0.16 11.48
N THR A 122 5.54 -0.55 12.72
CA THR A 122 6.51 -1.17 13.62
C THR A 122 7.10 -2.47 13.05
N ALA A 123 6.27 -3.33 12.46
CA ALA A 123 6.71 -4.59 11.88
C ALA A 123 7.57 -4.40 10.62
N LEU A 124 7.30 -3.37 9.82
CA LEU A 124 8.10 -2.99 8.65
C LEU A 124 9.47 -2.45 9.06
N LEU A 125 9.52 -1.56 10.06
CA LEU A 125 10.76 -1.01 10.61
C LEU A 125 11.68 -2.10 11.17
N LYS A 126 11.15 -3.07 11.91
CA LYS A 126 11.91 -4.23 12.41
C LYS A 126 12.58 -5.04 11.30
N ARG A 127 12.05 -4.99 10.09
CA ARG A 127 12.59 -5.68 8.90
C ARG A 127 13.52 -4.82 8.07
N GLY A 128 13.91 -3.66 8.59
CA GLY A 128 14.86 -2.75 7.95
C GLY A 128 14.27 -1.89 6.84
N LEU A 129 12.93 -1.90 6.67
CA LEU A 129 12.28 -0.97 5.76
C LEU A 129 12.21 0.43 6.40
N ILE A 130 12.27 1.46 5.59
CA ILE A 130 12.25 2.85 6.04
C ILE A 130 10.95 3.53 5.60
N PRO A 131 10.36 4.40 6.42
CA PRO A 131 9.21 5.19 5.98
C PRO A 131 9.65 6.31 5.05
N THR A 132 8.78 6.70 4.12
CA THR A 132 8.97 7.93 3.33
C THR A 132 8.11 9.06 3.89
N LEU A 133 8.63 10.28 3.87
CA LEU A 133 7.96 11.46 4.41
C LEU A 133 7.54 12.47 3.32
N HIS A 134 7.67 12.13 2.06
CA HIS A 134 7.42 13.06 0.95
C HIS A 134 5.95 13.50 0.83
N HIS A 135 5.00 12.70 1.31
CA HIS A 135 3.59 13.09 1.32
C HIS A 135 3.25 14.24 2.27
N ALA A 136 4.11 14.54 3.26
CA ALA A 136 3.95 15.68 4.15
C ALA A 136 4.63 16.96 3.62
N GLU A 137 5.31 16.91 2.48
CA GLU A 137 5.96 18.09 1.90
C GLU A 137 4.92 19.15 1.54
N PRO A 138 5.18 20.45 1.86
CA PRO A 138 4.21 21.54 1.63
C PRO A 138 4.21 21.98 0.14
N ILE A 139 3.89 21.05 -0.75
CA ILE A 139 3.83 21.23 -2.19
C ILE A 139 2.47 20.81 -2.76
N THR A 140 2.12 21.36 -3.91
CA THR A 140 0.88 20.99 -4.62
C THR A 140 0.84 19.48 -4.91
N GLY A 141 -0.26 18.85 -4.52
CA GLY A 141 -0.49 17.41 -4.70
C GLY A 141 -0.06 16.55 -3.51
N GLU A 142 0.75 17.10 -2.60
CA GLU A 142 1.15 16.48 -1.33
C GLU A 142 0.53 17.25 -0.15
N ASN A 143 1.30 17.54 0.90
CA ASN A 143 0.88 18.24 2.11
C ASN A 143 -0.17 17.45 2.92
N ARG A 144 0.04 16.13 3.01
CA ARG A 144 -0.79 15.25 3.84
C ARG A 144 -0.42 15.43 5.30
N GLU A 145 -1.42 15.43 6.17
CA GLU A 145 -1.18 15.40 7.60
C GLU A 145 -0.48 14.08 7.97
N ILE A 146 0.66 14.20 8.65
CA ILE A 146 1.39 13.04 9.15
C ILE A 146 1.00 12.77 10.60
N LEU A 147 0.55 11.55 10.88
CA LEU A 147 0.10 11.12 12.20
C LEU A 147 1.27 10.56 13.04
N MET A 148 2.11 9.73 12.44
CA MET A 148 3.29 9.12 13.09
C MET A 148 4.48 9.14 12.11
N PRO A 149 5.34 10.17 12.18
CA PRO A 149 6.45 10.34 11.23
C PRO A 149 7.46 9.18 11.26
N ASP A 150 7.75 8.67 12.44
CA ASP A 150 8.68 7.55 12.66
C ASP A 150 8.22 6.24 12.01
N LYS A 151 6.91 6.11 11.75
CA LYS A 151 6.28 4.94 11.12
C LYS A 151 5.68 5.22 9.74
N GLY A 152 5.83 6.44 9.22
CA GLY A 152 5.29 6.84 7.90
C GLY A 152 3.77 6.75 7.81
N ILE A 153 3.04 7.07 8.90
CA ILE A 153 1.58 6.97 8.95
C ILE A 153 0.96 8.34 8.72
N TYR A 154 0.03 8.40 7.76
CA TYR A 154 -0.63 9.62 7.29
C TYR A 154 -2.14 9.54 7.42
N ILE A 155 -2.76 10.71 7.53
CA ILE A 155 -4.20 10.89 7.36
C ILE A 155 -4.50 11.25 5.92
N TYR A 156 -5.41 10.51 5.27
CA TYR A 156 -5.89 10.84 3.96
C TYR A 156 -7.40 10.53 3.83
N ASP A 157 -8.22 11.53 4.15
CA ASP A 157 -9.67 11.39 4.27
C ASP A 157 -10.41 11.25 2.93
N GLU A 158 -9.74 11.49 1.80
CA GLU A 158 -10.35 11.38 0.48
C GLU A 158 -10.11 10.04 -0.22
N LEU A 159 -9.33 9.13 0.38
CA LEU A 159 -9.16 7.79 -0.17
C LEU A 159 -10.48 6.99 -0.13
N THR A 160 -11.08 6.82 -1.30
CA THR A 160 -12.40 6.19 -1.45
C THR A 160 -12.45 4.80 -0.84
N ILE A 161 -11.38 4.00 -1.00
CA ILE A 161 -11.32 2.64 -0.46
C ILE A 161 -11.36 2.63 1.08
N LEU A 162 -10.72 3.60 1.74
CA LEU A 162 -10.64 3.66 3.19
C LEU A 162 -11.92 4.22 3.82
N LYS A 163 -12.43 5.34 3.29
CA LYS A 163 -13.60 6.02 3.85
C LYS A 163 -14.91 5.26 3.67
N ASN A 164 -15.01 4.37 2.69
CA ASN A 164 -16.21 3.58 2.42
C ASN A 164 -16.12 2.11 2.91
N ALA A 165 -15.01 1.71 3.50
CA ALA A 165 -14.89 0.39 4.10
C ALA A 165 -15.78 0.28 5.34
N LYS A 166 -16.39 -0.91 5.53
CA LYS A 166 -17.25 -1.24 6.68
C LYS A 166 -16.47 -1.91 7.82
N SER A 167 -15.17 -1.89 7.75
CA SER A 167 -14.23 -2.49 8.70
C SER A 167 -13.09 -1.53 8.96
N PRO A 168 -12.23 -1.80 9.95
CA PRO A 168 -10.93 -1.17 10.01
C PRO A 168 -10.22 -1.28 8.67
N ALA A 169 -9.62 -0.18 8.19
CA ALA A 169 -9.02 -0.13 6.86
C ALA A 169 -7.75 0.73 6.83
N LEU A 170 -6.73 0.21 6.16
CA LEU A 170 -5.50 0.94 5.89
C LEU A 170 -5.01 0.67 4.46
N LEU A 171 -4.26 1.62 3.92
CA LEU A 171 -3.58 1.48 2.65
C LEU A 171 -2.08 1.52 2.89
N LEU A 172 -1.36 0.55 2.36
CA LEU A 172 0.09 0.49 2.35
C LEU A 172 0.60 0.80 0.94
N GLU A 173 1.36 1.88 0.82
CA GLU A 173 2.30 2.10 -0.28
C GLU A 173 3.59 1.37 0.08
N ALA A 174 3.80 0.19 -0.51
CA ALA A 174 4.87 -0.70 -0.07
C ALA A 174 6.27 -0.19 -0.44
N ALA A 175 6.40 0.52 -1.56
CA ALA A 175 7.66 1.09 -2.07
C ALA A 175 7.37 2.19 -3.09
N VAL A 176 8.29 3.11 -3.31
CA VAL A 176 8.21 4.15 -4.35
C VAL A 176 8.78 3.60 -5.65
N ILE A 177 7.97 3.00 -6.53
CA ILE A 177 8.44 2.27 -7.71
C ILE A 177 8.98 3.13 -8.85
N VAL A 178 8.86 4.45 -8.77
CA VAL A 178 9.61 5.36 -9.65
C VAL A 178 11.06 5.52 -9.21
N HIS A 179 11.43 5.08 -7.99
CA HIS A 179 12.82 5.03 -7.56
C HIS A 179 13.52 3.80 -8.17
N PRO A 180 14.70 3.96 -8.87
CA PRO A 180 15.32 2.88 -9.64
C PRO A 180 15.60 1.60 -8.85
N GLN A 181 16.07 1.73 -7.60
CA GLN A 181 16.37 0.58 -6.76
C GLN A 181 15.09 -0.09 -6.23
N GLU A 182 14.09 0.71 -5.81
CA GLU A 182 12.84 0.17 -5.26
C GLU A 182 12.00 -0.53 -6.32
N ALA A 183 12.00 -0.05 -7.57
CA ALA A 183 11.37 -0.76 -8.69
C ALA A 183 11.94 -2.18 -8.89
N LEU A 184 13.20 -2.40 -8.57
CA LEU A 184 13.84 -3.71 -8.71
C LEU A 184 13.56 -4.60 -7.49
N ILE A 185 13.79 -4.09 -6.28
CA ILE A 185 13.65 -4.90 -5.06
C ILE A 185 12.21 -5.26 -4.76
N SER A 186 11.25 -4.33 -4.97
CA SER A 186 9.82 -4.58 -4.72
C SER A 186 9.22 -5.63 -5.67
N ASP A 187 9.88 -5.93 -6.78
CA ASP A 187 9.47 -7.00 -7.71
C ASP A 187 10.07 -8.38 -7.37
N THR A 188 10.75 -8.52 -6.25
CA THR A 188 11.35 -9.78 -5.81
C THR A 188 10.44 -10.58 -4.87
N ASP A 189 10.58 -11.90 -4.88
CA ASP A 189 9.88 -12.76 -3.92
C ASP A 189 10.32 -12.50 -2.48
N GLU A 190 11.57 -12.13 -2.28
CA GLU A 190 12.11 -11.77 -0.98
C GLU A 190 11.41 -10.54 -0.40
N TYR A 191 11.22 -9.48 -1.19
CA TYR A 191 10.51 -8.28 -0.74
C TYR A 191 9.05 -8.59 -0.39
N ARG A 192 8.37 -9.36 -1.26
CA ARG A 192 6.99 -9.81 -1.01
C ARG A 192 6.88 -10.65 0.26
N ARG A 193 7.88 -11.49 0.55
CA ARG A 193 7.97 -12.27 1.78
C ARG A 193 8.10 -11.36 3.01
N ILE A 194 9.00 -10.38 2.97
CA ILE A 194 9.20 -9.39 4.04
C ILE A 194 7.89 -8.67 4.39
N ILE A 195 7.17 -8.16 3.38
CA ILE A 195 5.87 -7.51 3.59
C ILE A 195 4.84 -8.50 4.16
N SER A 196 4.79 -9.74 3.65
CA SER A 196 3.84 -10.75 4.12
C SER A 196 4.05 -11.10 5.61
N GLU A 197 5.30 -11.20 6.03
CA GLU A 197 5.66 -11.43 7.43
C GLU A 197 5.31 -10.24 8.33
N ALA A 198 5.50 -9.00 7.83
CA ALA A 198 5.10 -7.79 8.55
C ALA A 198 3.57 -7.72 8.74
N VAL A 199 2.80 -8.04 7.69
CA VAL A 199 1.34 -8.11 7.77
C VAL A 199 0.87 -9.19 8.75
N TYR A 200 1.51 -10.34 8.76
CA TYR A 200 1.20 -11.39 9.74
C TYR A 200 1.50 -10.92 11.18
N GLU A 201 2.68 -10.32 11.41
CA GLU A 201 3.06 -9.78 12.73
C GLU A 201 2.06 -8.71 13.20
N MET A 202 1.63 -7.82 12.32
CA MET A 202 0.57 -6.85 12.60
C MET A 202 -0.69 -7.53 13.14
N LEU A 203 -1.18 -8.58 12.46
CA LEU A 203 -2.42 -9.27 12.82
C LEU A 203 -2.35 -10.00 14.17
N VAL A 204 -1.19 -10.54 14.53
CA VAL A 204 -1.05 -11.28 15.79
C VAL A 204 -0.78 -10.37 16.99
N ASN A 205 -0.30 -9.14 16.77
CA ASN A 205 0.03 -8.18 17.82
C ASN A 205 -1.13 -7.23 18.17
N VAL A 206 -2.09 -7.04 17.27
CA VAL A 206 -3.29 -6.23 17.54
C VAL A 206 -4.40 -7.16 18.04
N LYS A 207 -4.61 -7.16 19.34
CA LYS A 207 -5.69 -7.85 20.03
C LYS A 207 -6.82 -6.88 20.37
#